data_3dc38195940ea4af980526bfe2c37c48
#
_entry.id   3dc38195940ea4af980526bfe2c37c48
#
_cell.length_a   1.000
_cell.length_b   1.000
_cell.length_c   1.000
_cell.angle_alpha   90.00
_cell.angle_beta   90.00
_cell.angle_gamma   90.00
#
_symmetry.space_group_name_H-M   'P 1'
#
loop_
_entity.id
_entity.type
_entity.pdbx_description
1 polymer ?
#
loop_
_entity_poly.entity_id
_entity_poly.type
_entity_poly.pdbx_seq_one_letter_code
_entity_poly.pdbx_strand_id
1 'polypeptide(L)'
;MIIKTQFKDLLILTKKKFFDKRGYFQELYDEKIIKKNFVFNVMSYSKKNVLRGLHIQTKKPQGKLVTVIKGKIFDVALDLRKNSKTFGKVFSIILSDKNSNSLYIPPGFAHGFFTLSNENYVNYSCTERRHKNSETTIKYNDVNLKINWPRKKIIISKKDKKGISFLNYKKIHHV
;
A
#
# COMPACT_ATOMS: atom_id res chain seq x y z
N MET A 1 16.62 5.96 6.80
CA MET A 1 17.11 6.25 5.42
C MET A 1 15.94 6.23 4.46
N ILE A 2 15.91 7.16 3.48
CA ILE A 2 14.90 7.17 2.40
C ILE A 2 15.55 6.68 1.10
N ILE A 3 14.87 5.76 0.41
CA ILE A 3 15.24 5.29 -0.91
C ILE A 3 14.15 5.75 -1.90
N LYS A 4 14.54 6.54 -2.90
CA LYS A 4 13.65 6.97 -3.98
C LYS A 4 13.43 5.81 -4.95
N THR A 5 12.19 5.63 -5.41
CA THR A 5 11.86 4.70 -6.49
C THR A 5 11.84 5.43 -7.84
N GLN A 6 11.62 4.69 -8.93
CA GLN A 6 11.39 5.29 -10.25
C GLN A 6 10.04 6.03 -10.36
N PHE A 7 9.15 5.87 -9.38
CA PHE A 7 7.86 6.56 -9.30
C PHE A 7 8.03 7.82 -8.46
N LYS A 8 7.67 8.97 -9.02
CA LYS A 8 7.76 10.25 -8.29
C LYS A 8 7.01 10.17 -6.96
N ASP A 9 7.68 10.54 -5.88
CA ASP A 9 7.17 10.61 -4.50
C ASP A 9 6.77 9.25 -3.86
N LEU A 10 6.92 8.11 -4.54
CA LEU A 10 6.80 6.78 -3.94
C LEU A 10 8.14 6.43 -3.29
N LEU A 11 8.17 6.32 -1.95
CA LEU A 11 9.41 6.26 -1.19
C LEU A 11 9.46 4.99 -0.32
N ILE A 12 10.62 4.34 -0.29
CA ILE A 12 10.91 3.28 0.67
C ILE A 12 11.64 3.91 1.86
N LEU A 13 11.15 3.65 3.07
CA LEU A 13 11.79 4.08 4.31
C LEU A 13 12.37 2.86 5.02
N THR A 14 13.69 2.79 5.13
CA THR A 14 14.37 1.78 5.94
C THR A 14 14.60 2.32 7.34
N LYS A 15 14.13 1.58 8.35
CA LYS A 15 14.17 1.96 9.76
C LYS A 15 15.12 1.06 10.53
N LYS A 16 15.76 1.62 11.56
CA LYS A 16 16.62 0.85 12.47
C LYS A 16 15.80 0.25 13.61
N LYS A 17 16.21 -0.92 14.07
CA LYS A 17 15.80 -1.52 15.34
C LYS A 17 16.94 -1.42 16.31
N PHE A 18 16.65 -0.97 17.51
CA PHE A 18 17.60 -0.86 18.62
C PHE A 18 17.32 -2.02 19.58
N PHE A 19 18.20 -3.00 19.60
CA PHE A 19 18.03 -4.24 20.38
C PHE A 19 18.68 -4.14 21.74
N ASP A 20 18.02 -4.70 22.77
CA ASP A 20 18.57 -4.96 24.09
C ASP A 20 18.02 -6.29 24.66
N LYS A 21 18.34 -6.63 25.92
CA LYS A 21 17.86 -7.86 26.58
C LYS A 21 16.34 -7.97 26.74
N ARG A 22 15.58 -6.92 26.53
CA ARG A 22 14.11 -6.88 26.60
C ARG A 22 13.44 -7.08 25.24
N GLY A 23 14.19 -6.93 24.12
CA GLY A 23 13.67 -6.99 22.76
C GLY A 23 14.22 -5.87 21.89
N TYR A 24 13.36 -5.09 21.25
CA TYR A 24 13.80 -3.95 20.43
C TYR A 24 12.85 -2.76 20.54
N PHE A 25 13.43 -1.58 20.36
CA PHE A 25 12.72 -0.34 20.08
C PHE A 25 12.87 0.03 18.59
N GLN A 26 11.82 0.54 17.98
CA GLN A 26 11.82 0.99 16.58
C GLN A 26 10.92 2.20 16.39
N GLU A 27 11.46 3.25 15.77
CA GLU A 27 10.67 4.39 15.34
C GLU A 27 9.87 4.02 14.10
N LEU A 28 8.54 4.20 14.13
CA LEU A 28 7.67 3.90 13.00
C LEU A 28 7.47 5.10 12.08
N TYR A 29 7.61 6.30 12.61
CA TYR A 29 7.47 7.56 11.89
C TYR A 29 8.30 8.66 12.54
N ASP A 30 8.93 9.48 11.71
CA ASP A 30 9.59 10.71 12.10
C ASP A 30 9.28 11.78 11.04
N GLU A 31 8.64 12.87 11.46
CA GLU A 31 8.25 13.99 10.61
C GLU A 31 9.47 14.66 9.95
N LYS A 32 10.61 14.73 10.64
CA LYS A 32 11.85 15.28 10.10
C LYS A 32 12.33 14.51 8.87
N ILE A 33 12.03 13.20 8.81
CA ILE A 33 12.46 12.32 7.72
C ILE A 33 11.50 12.41 6.54
N ILE A 34 10.19 12.34 6.73
CA ILE A 34 9.23 12.24 5.62
C ILE A 34 8.32 13.45 5.48
N LYS A 35 8.48 14.51 6.20
CA LYS A 35 7.76 15.81 6.08
C LYS A 35 6.31 15.69 5.56
N LYS A 36 5.52 14.78 6.14
CA LYS A 36 4.11 14.55 5.82
C LYS A 36 3.29 14.56 7.09
N ASN A 37 2.17 15.28 7.06
CA ASN A 37 1.22 15.25 8.16
C ASN A 37 0.31 14.01 8.02
N PHE A 38 0.31 13.12 9.01
CA PHE A 38 -0.57 11.96 9.09
C PHE A 38 -1.66 12.22 10.13
N VAL A 39 -2.87 12.38 9.65
CA VAL A 39 -4.05 12.75 10.47
C VAL A 39 -4.89 11.55 10.89
N PHE A 40 -4.58 10.36 10.38
CA PHE A 40 -5.38 9.16 10.60
C PHE A 40 -4.52 7.91 10.59
N ASN A 41 -4.59 7.11 11.66
CA ASN A 41 -3.88 5.84 11.78
C ASN A 41 -4.86 4.69 11.90
N VAL A 42 -4.63 3.62 11.14
CA VAL A 42 -5.41 2.39 11.21
C VAL A 42 -4.49 1.18 11.11
N MET A 43 -4.92 0.07 11.68
CA MET A 43 -4.24 -1.20 11.57
C MET A 43 -5.18 -2.27 11.01
N SER A 44 -4.65 -3.16 10.17
CA SER A 44 -5.35 -4.36 9.75
C SER A 44 -4.63 -5.61 10.25
N TYR A 45 -5.42 -6.59 10.69
CA TYR A 45 -4.98 -7.96 10.89
C TYR A 45 -5.44 -8.82 9.71
N SER A 46 -4.58 -9.70 9.22
CA SER A 46 -4.89 -10.63 8.14
C SER A 46 -4.18 -11.96 8.32
N LYS A 47 -4.91 -13.06 8.10
CA LYS A 47 -4.34 -14.41 8.01
C LYS A 47 -3.49 -14.54 6.74
N LYS A 48 -2.83 -15.66 6.53
CA LYS A 48 -2.08 -15.99 5.32
C LYS A 48 -2.98 -16.05 4.08
N ASN A 49 -2.43 -15.72 2.93
CA ASN A 49 -3.10 -15.74 1.63
C ASN A 49 -4.27 -14.75 1.49
N VAL A 50 -4.37 -13.75 2.35
CA VAL A 50 -5.35 -12.66 2.21
C VAL A 50 -4.82 -11.62 1.25
N LEU A 51 -5.67 -11.22 0.30
CA LEU A 51 -5.47 -10.07 -0.58
C LEU A 51 -6.45 -8.96 -0.19
N ARG A 52 -5.94 -7.75 -0.06
CA ARG A 52 -6.73 -6.52 0.11
C ARG A 52 -6.36 -5.53 -0.97
N GLY A 53 -7.34 -4.96 -1.66
CA GLY A 53 -7.12 -3.92 -2.68
C GLY A 53 -7.52 -4.35 -4.09
N LEU A 54 -7.14 -3.54 -5.07
CA LEU A 54 -6.38 -2.28 -4.98
C LEU A 54 -7.34 -1.11 -4.71
N HIS A 55 -7.11 -0.38 -3.63
CA HIS A 55 -8.00 0.71 -3.20
C HIS A 55 -7.40 2.08 -3.48
N ILE A 56 -8.21 2.95 -4.07
CA ILE A 56 -7.89 4.38 -4.25
C ILE A 56 -9.07 5.22 -3.75
N GLN A 57 -8.76 6.40 -3.21
CA GLN A 57 -9.72 7.42 -2.84
C GLN A 57 -9.58 8.58 -3.84
N THR A 58 -10.63 8.79 -4.67
CA THR A 58 -10.58 9.73 -5.81
C THR A 58 -10.91 11.16 -5.41
N LYS A 59 -11.77 11.35 -4.40
CA LYS A 59 -11.96 12.64 -3.72
C LYS A 59 -11.25 12.58 -2.38
N LYS A 60 -10.65 13.69 -1.93
CA LYS A 60 -9.77 13.73 -0.75
C LYS A 60 -8.67 12.67 -0.85
N PRO A 61 -7.80 12.77 -1.85
CA PRO A 61 -6.83 11.72 -2.16
C PRO A 61 -5.89 11.51 -0.97
N GLN A 62 -5.74 10.23 -0.59
CA GLN A 62 -5.07 9.82 0.63
C GLN A 62 -3.69 9.24 0.33
N GLY A 63 -2.63 9.84 0.90
CA GLY A 63 -1.30 9.23 1.00
C GLY A 63 -1.23 8.27 2.18
N LYS A 64 -0.39 7.24 2.10
CA LYS A 64 -0.26 6.20 3.13
C LYS A 64 1.19 5.87 3.39
N LEU A 65 1.58 5.84 4.65
CA LEU A 65 2.81 5.16 5.08
C LEU A 65 2.43 3.77 5.59
N VAL A 66 2.81 2.75 4.83
CA VAL A 66 2.50 1.34 5.11
C VAL A 66 3.66 0.72 5.86
N THR A 67 3.41 0.18 7.05
CA THR A 67 4.42 -0.46 7.91
C THR A 67 3.90 -1.82 8.38
N VAL A 68 4.68 -2.87 8.20
CA VAL A 68 4.38 -4.20 8.76
C VAL A 68 4.90 -4.26 10.19
N ILE A 69 3.99 -4.40 11.15
CA ILE A 69 4.30 -4.54 12.57
C ILE A 69 4.70 -5.98 12.90
N LYS A 70 3.99 -6.96 12.32
CA LYS A 70 4.29 -8.40 12.44
C LYS A 70 3.94 -9.09 11.13
N GLY A 71 4.81 -9.99 10.69
CA GLY A 71 4.58 -10.81 9.51
C GLY A 71 5.25 -10.26 8.24
N LYS A 72 4.70 -10.63 7.09
CA LYS A 72 5.29 -10.35 5.77
C LYS A 72 4.20 -10.19 4.72
N ILE A 73 4.31 -9.16 3.91
CA ILE A 73 3.36 -8.90 2.81
C ILE A 73 4.12 -8.64 1.49
N PHE A 74 3.46 -8.96 0.39
CA PHE A 74 3.79 -8.45 -0.95
C PHE A 74 2.90 -7.24 -1.18
N ASP A 75 3.49 -6.06 -1.10
CA ASP A 75 2.82 -4.77 -1.20
C ASP A 75 2.85 -4.24 -2.63
N VAL A 76 1.75 -3.65 -3.09
CA VAL A 76 1.54 -3.22 -4.47
C VAL A 76 0.95 -1.82 -4.50
N ALA A 77 1.62 -0.93 -5.24
CA ALA A 77 1.18 0.43 -5.52
C ALA A 77 1.03 0.62 -7.05
N LEU A 78 -0.16 1.01 -7.50
CA LEU A 78 -0.49 1.30 -8.89
C LEU A 78 -0.62 2.82 -9.07
N ASP A 79 0.19 3.41 -9.94
CA ASP A 79 0.12 4.85 -10.23
C ASP A 79 -1.10 5.17 -11.11
N LEU A 80 -2.03 5.95 -10.55
CA LEU A 80 -3.25 6.41 -11.25
C LEU A 80 -3.31 7.94 -11.41
N ARG A 81 -2.19 8.63 -11.22
CA ARG A 81 -2.10 10.09 -11.38
C ARG A 81 -2.10 10.46 -12.87
N LYS A 82 -3.09 11.22 -13.30
CA LYS A 82 -3.40 11.56 -14.70
C LYS A 82 -2.18 11.98 -15.54
N ASN A 83 -1.33 12.84 -15.02
CA ASN A 83 -0.18 13.40 -15.74
C ASN A 83 1.16 12.74 -15.35
N SER A 84 1.12 11.54 -14.77
CA SER A 84 2.33 10.84 -14.37
C SER A 84 2.97 10.10 -15.55
N LYS A 85 4.30 10.21 -15.69
CA LYS A 85 5.08 9.39 -16.64
C LYS A 85 4.99 7.88 -16.35
N THR A 86 4.54 7.54 -15.14
CA THR A 86 4.34 6.15 -14.69
C THR A 86 2.86 5.78 -14.53
N PHE A 87 1.94 6.55 -15.14
CA PHE A 87 0.50 6.22 -15.12
C PHE A 87 0.26 4.79 -15.61
N GLY A 88 -0.54 4.02 -14.87
CA GLY A 88 -0.83 2.61 -15.15
C GLY A 88 0.28 1.62 -14.85
N LYS A 89 1.46 2.08 -14.43
CA LYS A 89 2.57 1.20 -14.01
C LYS A 89 2.41 0.79 -12.55
N VAL A 90 2.89 -0.42 -12.25
CA VAL A 90 2.81 -1.04 -10.93
C VAL A 90 4.19 -1.09 -10.30
N PHE A 91 4.26 -0.73 -9.03
CA PHE A 91 5.40 -0.97 -8.15
C PHE A 91 5.03 -2.06 -7.15
N SER A 92 5.95 -2.96 -6.86
CA SER A 92 5.76 -3.97 -5.82
C SER A 92 7.02 -4.17 -4.99
N ILE A 93 6.82 -4.50 -3.71
CA ILE A 93 7.90 -4.70 -2.74
C ILE A 93 7.47 -5.68 -1.65
N ILE A 94 8.43 -6.40 -1.07
CA ILE A 94 8.21 -7.17 0.15
C ILE A 94 8.45 -6.25 1.36
N LEU A 95 7.41 -6.10 2.19
CA LEU A 95 7.49 -5.47 3.50
C LEU A 95 7.34 -6.52 4.59
N SER A 96 8.12 -6.40 5.66
CA SER A 96 8.06 -7.32 6.79
C SER A 96 8.59 -6.68 8.08
N ASP A 97 8.22 -7.24 9.21
CA ASP A 97 8.82 -6.92 10.52
C ASP A 97 10.33 -7.19 10.56
N LYS A 98 10.83 -8.10 9.72
CA LYS A 98 12.27 -8.44 9.66
C LYS A 98 13.09 -7.43 8.86
N ASN A 99 12.61 -6.99 7.69
CA ASN A 99 13.37 -6.04 6.86
C ASN A 99 13.19 -4.58 7.29
N SER A 100 12.25 -4.30 8.20
CA SER A 100 11.99 -2.98 8.77
C SER A 100 11.74 -1.87 7.73
N ASN A 101 11.36 -2.25 6.52
CA ASN A 101 10.99 -1.31 5.48
C ASN A 101 9.53 -0.89 5.62
N SER A 102 9.28 0.37 5.32
CA SER A 102 7.94 0.92 5.11
C SER A 102 7.85 1.54 3.73
N LEU A 103 6.66 1.56 3.15
CA LEU A 103 6.41 2.19 1.87
C LEU A 103 5.52 3.42 2.08
N TYR A 104 6.03 4.62 1.71
CA TYR A 104 5.18 5.78 1.56
C TYR A 104 4.60 5.82 0.16
N ILE A 105 3.29 5.70 0.07
CA ILE A 105 2.50 5.73 -1.16
C ILE A 105 1.84 7.11 -1.23
N PRO A 106 2.17 7.98 -2.20
CA PRO A 106 1.58 9.30 -2.29
C PRO A 106 0.11 9.24 -2.74
N PRO A 107 -0.65 10.35 -2.55
CA PRO A 107 -1.99 10.47 -3.11
C PRO A 107 -2.03 10.18 -4.62
N GLY A 108 -3.12 9.58 -5.10
CA GLY A 108 -3.31 9.23 -6.51
C GLY A 108 -2.80 7.86 -6.91
N PHE A 109 -2.29 7.07 -5.95
CA PHE A 109 -2.02 5.64 -6.17
C PHE A 109 -3.16 4.77 -5.66
N ALA A 110 -3.47 3.69 -6.38
CA ALA A 110 -4.21 2.58 -5.81
C ALA A 110 -3.24 1.65 -5.08
N HIS A 111 -3.66 1.16 -3.91
CA HIS A 111 -2.85 0.34 -3.01
C HIS A 111 -3.52 -0.97 -2.67
N GLY A 112 -2.75 -2.03 -2.64
CA GLY A 112 -3.16 -3.34 -2.14
C GLY A 112 -1.98 -4.18 -1.73
N PHE A 113 -2.26 -5.29 -1.05
CA PHE A 113 -1.22 -6.22 -0.64
C PHE A 113 -1.74 -7.65 -0.54
N PHE A 114 -0.79 -8.58 -0.58
CA PHE A 114 -1.01 -10.01 -0.36
C PHE A 114 -0.17 -10.49 0.82
N THR A 115 -0.78 -11.25 1.74
CA THR A 115 -0.12 -11.71 2.97
C THR A 115 0.61 -13.03 2.78
N LEU A 116 1.84 -13.10 3.29
CA LEU A 116 2.76 -14.23 3.13
C LEU A 116 2.95 -15.04 4.43
N SER A 117 2.79 -14.43 5.59
CA SER A 117 2.91 -15.06 6.91
C SER A 117 1.55 -15.52 7.44
N ASN A 118 1.54 -16.39 8.45
CA ASN A 118 0.30 -16.88 9.09
C ASN A 118 -0.48 -15.74 9.75
N GLU A 119 0.23 -14.79 10.35
CA GLU A 119 -0.33 -13.58 10.93
C GLU A 119 0.36 -12.36 10.35
N ASN A 120 -0.42 -11.33 10.00
CA ASN A 120 0.10 -10.11 9.44
C ASN A 120 -0.64 -8.92 10.04
N TYR A 121 0.10 -8.05 10.73
CA TYR A 121 -0.38 -6.80 11.29
C TYR A 121 0.24 -5.66 10.51
N VAL A 122 -0.59 -4.91 9.79
CA VAL A 122 -0.16 -3.82 8.92
C VAL A 122 -0.75 -2.52 9.42
N ASN A 123 0.12 -1.58 9.73
CA ASN A 123 -0.24 -0.22 10.13
C ASN A 123 -0.21 0.72 8.92
N TYR A 124 -1.16 1.64 8.86
CA TYR A 124 -1.23 2.70 7.86
C TYR A 124 -1.34 4.05 8.56
N SER A 125 -0.34 4.90 8.38
CA SER A 125 -0.45 6.32 8.72
C SER A 125 -0.89 7.06 7.47
N CYS A 126 -2.05 7.71 7.53
CA CYS A 126 -2.73 8.29 6.38
C CYS A 126 -2.74 9.81 6.43
N THR A 127 -2.49 10.47 5.30
CA THR A 127 -2.49 11.93 5.19
C THR A 127 -3.88 12.54 5.13
N GLU A 128 -4.92 11.72 4.95
CA GLU A 128 -6.32 12.13 4.90
C GLU A 128 -7.20 11.05 5.54
N ARG A 129 -8.36 11.43 6.06
CA ARG A 129 -9.37 10.51 6.61
C ARG A 129 -10.01 9.70 5.50
N ARG A 130 -10.57 8.55 5.86
CA ARG A 130 -11.30 7.71 4.92
C ARG A 130 -12.55 8.42 4.41
N HIS A 131 -12.66 8.54 3.09
CA HIS A 131 -13.84 9.07 2.41
C HIS A 131 -14.54 7.96 1.61
N LYS A 132 -15.41 7.21 2.29
CA LYS A 132 -16.06 5.99 1.80
C LYS A 132 -16.74 6.17 0.44
N ASN A 133 -17.38 7.31 0.20
CA ASN A 133 -18.15 7.57 -1.02
C ASN A 133 -17.28 7.84 -2.26
N SER A 134 -15.98 8.02 -2.11
CA SER A 134 -15.04 8.15 -3.24
C SER A 134 -14.00 7.03 -3.29
N GLU A 135 -14.22 5.97 -2.52
CA GLU A 135 -13.34 4.81 -2.52
C GLU A 135 -13.66 3.91 -3.71
N THR A 136 -12.69 3.72 -4.59
CA THR A 136 -12.78 2.84 -5.75
C THR A 136 -11.82 1.66 -5.58
N THR A 137 -12.26 0.48 -5.99
CA THR A 137 -11.43 -0.73 -6.01
C THR A 137 -11.11 -1.10 -7.45
N ILE A 138 -9.82 -1.18 -7.79
CA ILE A 138 -9.36 -1.73 -9.07
C ILE A 138 -9.19 -3.25 -8.93
N LYS A 139 -9.58 -3.97 -9.94
CA LYS A 139 -9.52 -5.44 -9.97
C LYS A 139 -8.09 -5.93 -9.80
N TYR A 140 -7.82 -6.73 -8.77
CA TYR A 140 -6.47 -7.20 -8.43
C TYR A 140 -5.83 -8.04 -9.54
N ASN A 141 -6.64 -8.78 -10.31
CA ASN A 141 -6.21 -9.67 -11.39
C ASN A 141 -6.50 -9.08 -12.79
N ASP A 142 -6.51 -7.76 -12.91
CA ASP A 142 -6.68 -7.09 -14.20
C ASP A 142 -5.50 -7.42 -15.13
N VAL A 143 -5.81 -7.93 -16.32
CA VAL A 143 -4.83 -8.42 -17.30
C VAL A 143 -3.90 -7.31 -17.82
N ASN A 144 -4.37 -6.05 -17.81
CA ASN A 144 -3.58 -4.91 -18.27
C ASN A 144 -2.54 -4.47 -17.23
N LEU A 145 -2.70 -4.84 -15.96
CA LEU A 145 -1.79 -4.46 -14.89
C LEU A 145 -0.65 -5.46 -14.68
N LYS A 146 -0.80 -6.70 -15.14
CA LYS A 146 0.21 -7.77 -15.09
C LYS A 146 0.85 -7.94 -13.71
N ILE A 147 0.04 -7.87 -12.63
CA ILE A 147 0.55 -8.02 -11.25
C ILE A 147 0.80 -9.50 -10.96
N ASN A 148 2.07 -9.85 -10.72
CA ASN A 148 2.47 -11.22 -10.38
C ASN A 148 2.27 -11.49 -8.88
N TRP A 149 1.05 -11.78 -8.46
CA TRP A 149 0.76 -12.14 -7.08
C TRP A 149 1.47 -13.45 -6.69
N PRO A 150 2.09 -13.53 -5.50
CA PRO A 150 2.99 -14.64 -5.14
C PRO A 150 2.33 -16.01 -5.04
N ARG A 151 1.01 -16.10 -5.00
CA ARG A 151 0.27 -17.37 -4.86
C ARG A 151 -1.05 -17.37 -5.62
N LYS A 152 -1.49 -18.57 -6.06
CA LYS A 152 -2.77 -18.78 -6.76
C LYS A 152 -3.98 -18.82 -5.80
N LYS A 153 -3.83 -19.40 -4.57
CA LYS A 153 -4.92 -19.45 -3.59
C LYS A 153 -5.01 -18.11 -2.86
N ILE A 154 -6.10 -17.39 -3.07
CA ILE A 154 -6.32 -16.03 -2.54
C ILE A 154 -7.61 -15.99 -1.74
N ILE A 155 -7.54 -15.45 -0.51
CA ILE A 155 -8.69 -15.07 0.31
C ILE A 155 -8.94 -13.58 0.09
N ILE A 156 -10.11 -13.23 -0.44
CA ILE A 156 -10.43 -11.85 -0.82
C ILE A 156 -11.87 -11.52 -0.46
N SER A 157 -12.14 -10.26 -0.09
CA SER A 157 -13.49 -9.80 0.25
C SER A 157 -14.43 -9.77 -0.97
N LYS A 158 -15.75 -9.85 -0.72
CA LYS A 158 -16.76 -9.68 -1.79
C LYS A 158 -16.60 -8.32 -2.49
N LYS A 159 -16.28 -7.26 -1.74
CA LYS A 159 -16.03 -5.92 -2.28
C LYS A 159 -14.86 -5.92 -3.25
N ASP A 160 -13.73 -6.48 -2.86
CA ASP A 160 -12.51 -6.45 -3.66
C ASP A 160 -12.61 -7.34 -4.91
N LYS A 161 -13.38 -8.44 -4.82
CA LYS A 161 -13.73 -9.26 -6.02
C LYS A 161 -14.50 -8.48 -7.08
N LYS A 162 -15.36 -7.54 -6.66
CA LYS A 162 -16.21 -6.71 -7.53
C LYS A 162 -15.49 -5.44 -8.04
N GLY A 163 -14.20 -5.31 -7.85
CA GLY A 163 -13.42 -4.20 -8.36
C GLY A 163 -13.61 -3.97 -9.86
N ILE A 164 -13.53 -2.71 -10.29
CA ILE A 164 -13.63 -2.34 -11.71
C ILE A 164 -12.31 -2.64 -12.44
N SER A 165 -12.37 -2.86 -13.75
CA SER A 165 -11.17 -3.03 -14.55
C SER A 165 -10.38 -1.70 -14.66
N PHE A 166 -9.09 -1.79 -14.92
CA PHE A 166 -8.26 -0.63 -15.17
C PHE A 166 -8.74 0.21 -16.35
N LEU A 167 -9.23 -0.46 -17.43
CA LEU A 167 -9.82 0.23 -18.58
C LEU A 167 -11.09 0.99 -18.19
N ASN A 168 -11.97 0.42 -17.37
CA ASN A 168 -13.16 1.11 -16.88
C ASN A 168 -12.78 2.30 -15.97
N TYR A 169 -11.76 2.15 -15.12
CA TYR A 169 -11.25 3.26 -14.33
C TYR A 169 -10.83 4.43 -15.23
N LYS A 170 -10.06 4.16 -16.30
CA LYS A 170 -9.65 5.17 -17.28
C LYS A 170 -10.83 5.90 -17.92
N LYS A 171 -11.87 5.14 -18.36
CA LYS A 171 -13.08 5.74 -18.95
C LYS A 171 -13.81 6.65 -17.99
N ILE A 172 -14.03 6.21 -16.74
CA ILE A 172 -14.77 6.98 -15.71
C ILE A 172 -14.04 8.27 -15.32
N HIS A 173 -12.72 8.24 -15.27
CA HIS A 173 -11.91 9.37 -14.81
C HIS A 173 -11.29 10.19 -15.96
N HIS A 174 -11.61 9.87 -17.22
CA HIS A 174 -11.11 10.56 -18.43
C HIS A 174 -9.57 10.66 -18.44
N VAL A 175 -8.88 9.55 -18.23
CA VAL A 175 -7.42 9.43 -18.17
C VAL A 175 -6.87 8.35 -19.07
#